data_27aa26b21e33dcf017989b0f6e8da825
#
_entry.id   27aa26b21e33dcf017989b0f6e8da825
#
_cell.length_a   1.000
_cell.length_b   1.000
_cell.length_c   1.000
_cell.angle_alpha   90.00
_cell.angle_beta   90.00
_cell.angle_gamma   90.00
#
_symmetry.space_group_name_H-M   'P 1'
#
loop_
_entity.id
_entity.type
_entity.pdbx_description
1 polymer ?
#
loop_
_entity_poly.entity_id
_entity_poly.type
_entity_poly.pdbx_seq_one_letter_code
_entity_poly.pdbx_strand_id
1 'polypeptide(L)'
;METKLKAFFPEKKDYNKFINFLSENEIQFQSEYNFPEYLITVKTSNELLNEIYKNFGEYIFADRDISLIDVFHDTISKTDTTISGAESCTGGLVSKFLTDRAGSSKYFKYSVVSYSNEAKIKILNVDKEKIEEKGVVSKAVVIGMLEGLEYIFPTTIAYAVSGIAGPTGGTEDKPVGTVFIGIVHYGRREIQSYQFEGSRWEIRRYSTWTILLKMLNKIKEDL
;
A
#
# COMPACT_ATOMS: atom_id res chain seq x y z
N MET A 1 -27.79 9.58 -10.45
CA MET A 1 -27.19 10.51 -9.47
C MET A 1 -25.76 10.86 -9.89
N GLU A 2 -25.20 11.94 -9.35
CA GLU A 2 -23.78 12.28 -9.54
C GLU A 2 -23.04 11.97 -8.24
N THR A 3 -21.98 11.19 -8.31
CA THR A 3 -21.19 10.75 -7.15
C THR A 3 -19.71 10.97 -7.42
N LYS A 4 -18.99 11.50 -6.45
CA LYS A 4 -17.54 11.60 -6.46
C LYS A 4 -16.94 10.33 -5.84
N LEU A 5 -15.90 9.82 -6.49
CA LEU A 5 -15.13 8.67 -5.99
C LEU A 5 -13.67 9.11 -5.88
N LYS A 6 -13.10 8.99 -4.70
CA LYS A 6 -11.67 9.20 -4.49
C LYS A 6 -10.99 7.85 -4.44
N ALA A 7 -10.05 7.62 -5.36
CA ALA A 7 -9.46 6.32 -5.59
C ALA A 7 -7.94 6.39 -5.76
N PHE A 8 -7.28 5.27 -5.46
CA PHE A 8 -5.89 5.02 -5.80
C PHE A 8 -5.78 3.64 -6.44
N PHE A 9 -5.19 3.59 -7.63
CA PHE A 9 -4.92 2.35 -8.36
C PHE A 9 -3.42 2.09 -8.33
N PRO A 10 -2.95 1.03 -7.67
CA PRO A 10 -1.53 0.72 -7.54
C PRO A 10 -0.82 0.58 -8.89
N GLU A 11 -1.47 -0.06 -9.85
CA GLU A 11 -0.93 -0.29 -11.19
C GLU A 11 -1.87 0.27 -12.26
N LYS A 12 -1.30 0.75 -13.36
CA LYS A 12 -2.04 1.31 -14.49
C LYS A 12 -3.09 0.34 -15.07
N LYS A 13 -2.79 -0.98 -15.01
CA LYS A 13 -3.76 -2.00 -15.45
C LYS A 13 -5.05 -1.99 -14.64
N ASP A 14 -4.97 -1.66 -13.33
CA ASP A 14 -6.14 -1.63 -12.45
C ASP A 14 -7.02 -0.41 -12.76
N TYR A 15 -6.39 0.75 -13.00
CA TYR A 15 -7.09 1.93 -13.49
C TYR A 15 -7.75 1.67 -14.85
N ASN A 16 -7.05 1.05 -15.80
CA ASN A 16 -7.60 0.73 -17.11
C ASN A 16 -8.81 -0.21 -17.02
N LYS A 17 -8.77 -1.23 -16.15
CA LYS A 17 -9.92 -2.10 -15.89
C LYS A 17 -11.13 -1.32 -15.38
N PHE A 18 -10.88 -0.39 -14.45
CA PHE A 18 -11.93 0.47 -13.92
C PHE A 18 -12.57 1.35 -15.02
N ILE A 19 -11.77 2.03 -15.84
CA ILE A 19 -12.25 2.87 -16.93
C ILE A 19 -13.00 2.05 -17.99
N ASN A 20 -12.50 0.87 -18.33
CA ASN A 20 -13.19 -0.03 -19.26
C ASN A 20 -14.56 -0.46 -18.69
N PHE A 21 -14.63 -0.81 -17.42
CA PHE A 21 -15.92 -1.13 -16.77
C PHE A 21 -16.91 0.04 -16.86
N LEU A 22 -16.49 1.28 -16.59
CA LEU A 22 -17.35 2.44 -16.71
C LEU A 22 -17.86 2.62 -18.16
N SER A 23 -16.99 2.43 -19.15
CA SER A 23 -17.32 2.56 -20.56
C SER A 23 -18.26 1.46 -21.05
N GLU A 24 -18.01 0.20 -20.68
CA GLU A 24 -18.85 -0.96 -21.04
C GLU A 24 -20.26 -0.87 -20.45
N ASN A 25 -20.43 -0.20 -19.32
CA ASN A 25 -21.72 0.03 -18.69
C ASN A 25 -22.32 1.41 -19.03
N GLU A 26 -21.79 2.11 -20.05
CA GLU A 26 -22.26 3.41 -20.53
C GLU A 26 -22.33 4.49 -19.41
N ILE A 27 -21.50 4.37 -18.37
CA ILE A 27 -21.45 5.32 -17.25
C ILE A 27 -20.70 6.57 -17.70
N GLN A 28 -21.34 7.73 -17.62
CA GLN A 28 -20.67 9.02 -17.84
C GLN A 28 -19.75 9.33 -16.67
N PHE A 29 -18.50 9.69 -16.96
CA PHE A 29 -17.53 10.03 -15.92
C PHE A 29 -16.57 11.15 -16.35
N GLN A 30 -15.99 11.81 -15.34
CA GLN A 30 -14.83 12.68 -15.45
C GLN A 30 -13.78 12.21 -14.46
N SER A 31 -12.51 12.21 -14.85
CA SER A 31 -11.40 11.77 -14.01
C SER A 31 -10.32 12.85 -13.96
N GLU A 32 -9.96 13.26 -12.75
CA GLU A 32 -8.85 14.17 -12.46
C GLU A 32 -7.77 13.41 -11.71
N TYR A 33 -6.53 13.49 -12.21
CA TYR A 33 -5.38 12.85 -11.58
C TYR A 33 -4.57 13.84 -10.76
N ASN A 34 -4.54 13.64 -9.45
CA ASN A 34 -3.74 14.40 -8.51
C ASN A 34 -2.77 13.46 -7.81
N PHE A 35 -1.60 13.26 -8.42
CA PHE A 35 -0.62 12.24 -8.06
C PHE A 35 -0.51 11.96 -6.55
N PRO A 36 -0.65 10.69 -6.15
CA PRO A 36 -0.94 9.50 -6.95
C PRO A 36 -2.43 9.14 -6.99
N GLU A 37 -3.33 9.99 -6.55
CA GLU A 37 -4.76 9.74 -6.38
C GLU A 37 -5.60 10.24 -7.56
N TYR A 38 -6.76 9.63 -7.75
CA TYR A 38 -7.77 10.04 -8.71
C TYR A 38 -9.01 10.58 -8.00
N LEU A 39 -9.56 11.68 -8.51
CA LEU A 39 -10.92 12.12 -8.23
C LEU A 39 -11.77 11.80 -9.45
N ILE A 40 -12.73 10.90 -9.31
CA ILE A 40 -13.57 10.42 -10.41
C ILE A 40 -15.01 10.77 -10.08
N THR A 41 -15.62 11.60 -10.94
CA THR A 41 -17.03 11.94 -10.85
C THR A 41 -17.80 11.06 -11.81
N VAL A 42 -18.75 10.27 -11.32
CA VAL A 42 -19.59 9.37 -12.10
C VAL A 42 -21.06 9.81 -12.07
N LYS A 43 -21.76 9.70 -13.21
CA LYS A 43 -23.23 9.85 -13.28
C LYS A 43 -23.84 8.49 -13.55
N THR A 44 -24.52 7.92 -12.55
CA THR A 44 -24.99 6.54 -12.64
C THR A 44 -26.22 6.30 -11.74
N SER A 45 -26.84 5.12 -11.88
CA SER A 45 -27.86 4.62 -10.98
C SER A 45 -27.24 4.07 -9.67
N ASN A 46 -28.07 3.86 -8.64
CA ASN A 46 -27.61 3.21 -7.40
C ASN A 46 -27.15 1.77 -7.64
N GLU A 47 -27.79 1.05 -8.56
CA GLU A 47 -27.41 -0.33 -8.88
C GLU A 47 -26.01 -0.40 -9.47
N LEU A 48 -25.72 0.42 -10.47
CA LEU A 48 -24.38 0.48 -11.09
C LEU A 48 -23.33 1.04 -10.13
N LEU A 49 -23.70 1.96 -9.23
CA LEU A 49 -22.79 2.41 -8.17
C LEU A 49 -22.42 1.26 -7.22
N ASN A 50 -23.37 0.42 -6.85
CA ASN A 50 -23.09 -0.78 -6.05
C ASN A 50 -22.19 -1.77 -6.79
N GLU A 51 -22.37 -1.96 -8.10
CA GLU A 51 -21.47 -2.79 -8.90
C GLU A 51 -20.05 -2.20 -9.00
N ILE A 52 -19.91 -0.87 -9.05
CA ILE A 52 -18.59 -0.20 -8.94
C ILE A 52 -17.92 -0.57 -7.63
N TYR A 53 -18.60 -0.42 -6.49
CA TYR A 53 -18.02 -0.75 -5.18
C TYR A 53 -17.73 -2.23 -5.01
N LYS A 54 -18.56 -3.10 -5.55
CA LYS A 54 -18.35 -4.55 -5.50
C LYS A 54 -17.10 -4.99 -6.27
N ASN A 55 -16.83 -4.39 -7.43
CA ASN A 55 -15.72 -4.79 -8.30
C ASN A 55 -14.42 -4.02 -8.03
N PHE A 56 -14.51 -2.78 -7.52
CA PHE A 56 -13.37 -1.86 -7.39
C PHE A 56 -13.30 -1.17 -6.02
N GLY A 57 -14.12 -1.58 -5.05
CA GLY A 57 -14.18 -0.96 -3.73
C GLY A 57 -12.84 -0.99 -2.99
N GLU A 58 -11.99 -1.97 -3.29
CA GLU A 58 -10.63 -2.05 -2.73
C GLU A 58 -9.72 -0.87 -3.13
N TYR A 59 -10.01 -0.20 -4.25
CA TYR A 59 -9.27 0.97 -4.75
C TYR A 59 -9.91 2.29 -4.34
N ILE A 60 -11.22 2.29 -3.99
CA ILE A 60 -12.01 3.47 -3.64
C ILE A 60 -12.00 3.67 -2.14
N PHE A 61 -11.42 4.76 -1.68
CA PHE A 61 -11.29 5.00 -0.25
C PHE A 61 -12.25 6.07 0.30
N ALA A 62 -12.86 6.92 -0.56
CA ALA A 62 -13.86 7.90 -0.17
C ALA A 62 -14.85 8.24 -1.31
N ASP A 63 -15.99 8.81 -0.92
CA ASP A 63 -17.08 9.31 -1.76
C ASP A 63 -17.07 10.86 -1.91
N ARG A 64 -15.97 11.49 -1.51
CA ARG A 64 -15.74 12.93 -1.55
C ARG A 64 -14.27 13.23 -1.81
N ASP A 65 -13.95 14.48 -2.14
CA ASP A 65 -12.58 14.93 -2.36
C ASP A 65 -11.85 15.08 -1.02
N ILE A 66 -11.20 14.02 -0.60
CA ILE A 66 -10.37 13.90 0.62
C ILE A 66 -9.18 13.00 0.33
N SER A 67 -8.01 13.27 0.90
CA SER A 67 -6.81 12.45 0.67
C SER A 67 -6.89 11.08 1.36
N LEU A 68 -6.19 10.08 0.80
CA LEU A 68 -6.06 8.76 1.43
C LEU A 68 -5.51 8.85 2.84
N ILE A 69 -4.53 9.74 3.06
CA ILE A 69 -3.91 9.96 4.37
C ILE A 69 -4.94 10.45 5.39
N ASP A 70 -5.80 11.38 5.00
CA ASP A 70 -6.83 11.91 5.89
C ASP A 70 -7.86 10.83 6.26
N VAL A 71 -8.34 10.08 5.25
CA VAL A 71 -9.26 8.95 5.48
C VAL A 71 -8.61 7.90 6.39
N PHE A 72 -7.34 7.59 6.17
CA PHE A 72 -6.61 6.63 6.97
C PHE A 72 -6.56 7.05 8.46
N HIS A 73 -6.13 8.29 8.72
CA HIS A 73 -6.05 8.82 10.09
C HIS A 73 -7.41 8.88 10.77
N ASP A 74 -8.44 9.37 10.06
CA ASP A 74 -9.80 9.48 10.59
C ASP A 74 -10.41 8.09 10.90
N THR A 75 -10.04 7.07 10.13
CA THR A 75 -10.53 5.70 10.32
C THR A 75 -9.81 5.02 11.47
N ILE A 76 -8.46 4.98 11.46
CA ILE A 76 -7.70 4.26 12.47
C ILE A 76 -7.83 4.87 13.86
N SER A 77 -8.03 6.19 13.96
CA SER A 77 -8.19 6.88 15.25
C SER A 77 -9.44 6.42 16.03
N LYS A 78 -10.38 5.74 15.39
CA LYS A 78 -11.62 5.19 15.97
C LYS A 78 -11.48 3.73 16.38
N THR A 79 -10.31 3.14 16.22
CA THR A 79 -10.04 1.73 16.52
C THR A 79 -8.91 1.60 17.53
N ASP A 80 -8.75 0.38 18.07
CA ASP A 80 -7.60 0.01 18.91
C ASP A 80 -6.47 -0.64 18.08
N THR A 81 -6.53 -0.51 16.76
CA THR A 81 -5.54 -1.06 15.83
C THR A 81 -4.17 -0.46 16.08
N THR A 82 -3.15 -1.31 16.16
CA THR A 82 -1.75 -0.90 16.29
C THR A 82 -0.95 -1.31 15.06
N ILE A 83 0.05 -0.50 14.69
CA ILE A 83 0.84 -0.68 13.47
C ILE A 83 2.33 -0.71 13.79
N SER A 84 3.04 -1.65 13.15
CA SER A 84 4.50 -1.65 13.02
C SER A 84 4.93 -1.80 11.57
N GLY A 85 6.17 -1.40 11.25
CA GLY A 85 6.65 -1.41 9.88
C GLY A 85 8.11 -1.78 9.67
N ALA A 86 8.41 -2.36 8.49
CA ALA A 86 9.77 -2.59 8.03
C ALA A 86 9.93 -2.04 6.60
N GLU A 87 10.73 -0.98 6.48
CA GLU A 87 10.89 -0.25 5.24
C GLU A 87 12.28 -0.48 4.62
N SER A 88 12.30 -0.77 3.32
CA SER A 88 13.53 -0.78 2.53
C SER A 88 13.49 0.33 1.47
N CYS A 89 12.93 0.09 0.30
CA CYS A 89 12.94 1.06 -0.81
C CYS A 89 12.18 2.37 -0.50
N THR A 90 11.19 2.35 0.37
CA THR A 90 10.45 3.55 0.80
C THR A 90 11.26 4.45 1.74
N GLY A 91 12.22 3.87 2.50
CA GLY A 91 13.20 4.62 3.29
C GLY A 91 12.58 5.53 4.35
N GLY A 92 11.57 5.07 5.06
CA GLY A 92 10.86 5.82 6.10
C GLY A 92 9.65 6.61 5.61
N LEU A 93 9.29 6.53 4.32
CA LEU A 93 8.22 7.35 3.76
C LEU A 93 6.83 6.94 4.29
N VAL A 94 6.59 5.63 4.52
CA VAL A 94 5.35 5.16 5.14
C VAL A 94 5.24 5.68 6.56
N SER A 95 6.31 5.52 7.35
CA SER A 95 6.40 6.02 8.73
C SER A 95 6.16 7.53 8.81
N LYS A 96 6.73 8.30 7.86
CA LYS A 96 6.52 9.75 7.74
C LYS A 96 5.03 10.08 7.63
N PHE A 97 4.32 9.44 6.71
CA PHE A 97 2.89 9.71 6.53
C PHE A 97 2.04 9.22 7.71
N LEU A 98 2.39 8.11 8.35
CA LEU A 98 1.70 7.64 9.55
C LEU A 98 1.87 8.59 10.75
N THR A 99 2.95 9.38 10.78
CA THR A 99 3.29 10.28 11.91
C THR A 99 3.02 11.75 11.65
N ASP A 100 2.58 12.14 10.46
CA ASP A 100 2.30 13.53 10.10
C ASP A 100 1.16 14.17 10.94
N ARG A 101 0.29 13.36 11.50
CA ARG A 101 -0.81 13.86 12.33
C ARG A 101 -0.57 13.67 13.83
N ALA A 102 -0.96 14.64 14.62
CA ALA A 102 -0.94 14.55 16.08
C ALA A 102 -1.81 13.37 16.56
N GLY A 103 -1.36 12.66 17.58
CA GLY A 103 -2.04 11.51 18.15
C GLY A 103 -1.68 10.17 17.48
N SER A 104 -0.81 10.16 16.46
CA SER A 104 -0.37 8.94 15.78
C SER A 104 0.28 7.89 16.67
N SER A 105 0.85 8.27 17.82
CA SER A 105 1.41 7.34 18.81
C SER A 105 0.37 6.37 19.42
N LYS A 106 -0.92 6.66 19.28
CA LYS A 106 -1.98 5.72 19.70
C LYS A 106 -1.93 4.45 18.87
N TYR A 107 -1.72 4.53 17.57
CA TYR A 107 -1.76 3.40 16.63
C TYR A 107 -0.38 3.02 16.08
N PHE A 108 0.50 3.96 15.75
CA PHE A 108 1.82 3.68 15.21
C PHE A 108 2.82 3.43 16.34
N LYS A 109 3.32 2.19 16.45
CA LYS A 109 4.18 1.79 17.57
C LYS A 109 5.65 1.93 17.23
N TYR A 110 6.08 1.41 16.07
CA TYR A 110 7.46 1.55 15.60
C TYR A 110 7.60 1.18 14.13
N SER A 111 8.71 1.55 13.53
CA SER A 111 9.15 1.07 12.22
C SER A 111 10.68 0.96 12.17
N VAL A 112 11.15 -0.02 11.39
CA VAL A 112 12.56 -0.26 11.12
C VAL A 112 12.86 0.09 9.66
N VAL A 113 13.71 1.08 9.43
CA VAL A 113 14.26 1.34 8.10
C VAL A 113 15.46 0.43 7.89
N SER A 114 15.21 -0.79 7.40
CA SER A 114 16.22 -1.81 7.13
C SER A 114 16.75 -1.69 5.69
N TYR A 115 17.51 -0.61 5.41
CA TYR A 115 17.88 -0.25 4.04
C TYR A 115 18.98 -1.16 3.45
N SER A 116 19.95 -1.61 4.27
CA SER A 116 20.97 -2.57 3.85
C SER A 116 20.56 -4.02 4.12
N ASN A 117 21.27 -4.97 3.50
CA ASN A 117 21.09 -6.39 3.78
C ASN A 117 21.48 -6.72 5.24
N GLU A 118 22.58 -6.08 5.74
CA GLU A 118 23.01 -6.27 7.13
C GLU A 118 21.94 -5.80 8.12
N ALA A 119 21.26 -4.68 7.85
CA ALA A 119 20.18 -4.20 8.72
C ALA A 119 19.00 -5.18 8.75
N LYS A 120 18.65 -5.79 7.59
CA LYS A 120 17.62 -6.84 7.53
C LYS A 120 18.01 -8.06 8.38
N ILE A 121 19.26 -8.49 8.26
CA ILE A 121 19.76 -9.66 9.00
C ILE A 121 19.87 -9.34 10.49
N LYS A 122 20.56 -8.25 10.86
CA LYS A 122 20.91 -7.97 12.27
C LYS A 122 19.73 -7.47 13.10
N ILE A 123 18.81 -6.71 12.50
CA ILE A 123 17.72 -6.07 13.24
C ILE A 123 16.43 -6.90 13.14
N LEU A 124 16.12 -7.39 11.94
CA LEU A 124 14.88 -8.12 11.67
C LEU A 124 15.09 -9.64 11.59
N ASN A 125 16.32 -10.13 11.85
CA ASN A 125 16.67 -11.54 11.81
C ASN A 125 16.27 -12.25 10.50
N VAL A 126 16.31 -11.50 9.37
CA VAL A 126 16.05 -12.07 8.05
C VAL A 126 17.17 -13.05 7.73
N ASP A 127 16.81 -14.25 7.33
CA ASP A 127 17.74 -15.30 6.97
C ASP A 127 18.65 -14.86 5.81
N LYS A 128 19.97 -14.90 6.05
CA LYS A 128 20.98 -14.53 5.07
C LYS A 128 20.92 -15.42 3.82
N GLU A 129 20.68 -16.72 3.99
CA GLU A 129 20.59 -17.67 2.88
C GLU A 129 19.41 -17.33 1.96
N LYS A 130 18.26 -16.92 2.52
CA LYS A 130 17.12 -16.45 1.73
C LYS A 130 17.44 -15.19 0.89
N ILE A 131 18.27 -14.28 1.45
CA ILE A 131 18.71 -13.10 0.71
C ILE A 131 19.64 -13.50 -0.44
N GLU A 132 20.57 -14.40 -0.22
CA GLU A 132 21.54 -14.87 -1.21
C GLU A 132 20.88 -15.67 -2.34
N GLU A 133 19.95 -16.57 -2.02
CA GLU A 133 19.27 -17.43 -3.00
C GLU A 133 18.17 -16.73 -3.79
N LYS A 134 17.34 -15.92 -3.13
CA LYS A 134 16.13 -15.31 -3.72
C LYS A 134 16.31 -13.84 -4.08
N GLY A 135 17.42 -13.24 -3.65
CA GLY A 135 17.68 -11.81 -3.74
C GLY A 135 16.91 -11.00 -2.71
N VAL A 136 17.44 -9.83 -2.38
CA VAL A 136 16.88 -8.93 -1.36
C VAL A 136 15.47 -8.42 -1.70
N VAL A 137 15.13 -8.32 -2.98
CA VAL A 137 13.79 -7.98 -3.46
C VAL A 137 13.05 -9.27 -3.82
N SER A 138 12.40 -9.87 -2.83
CA SER A 138 11.68 -11.12 -2.98
C SER A 138 10.59 -11.30 -1.91
N LYS A 139 9.63 -12.17 -2.22
CA LYS A 139 8.58 -12.59 -1.26
C LYS A 139 9.19 -13.16 0.03
N ALA A 140 10.23 -13.99 -0.10
CA ALA A 140 10.89 -14.63 1.05
C ALA A 140 11.50 -13.62 2.02
N VAL A 141 12.15 -12.56 1.50
CA VAL A 141 12.74 -11.50 2.32
C VAL A 141 11.66 -10.66 2.99
N VAL A 142 10.57 -10.32 2.31
CA VAL A 142 9.45 -9.58 2.92
C VAL A 142 8.77 -10.40 4.02
N ILE A 143 8.63 -11.72 3.86
CA ILE A 143 8.16 -12.61 4.93
C ILE A 143 9.10 -12.54 6.13
N GLY A 144 10.41 -12.68 5.93
CA GLY A 144 11.38 -12.60 7.01
C GLY A 144 11.36 -11.24 7.73
N MET A 145 11.17 -10.14 6.99
CA MET A 145 11.01 -8.79 7.58
C MET A 145 9.78 -8.71 8.48
N LEU A 146 8.64 -9.28 8.06
CA LEU A 146 7.42 -9.34 8.86
C LEU A 146 7.60 -10.20 10.12
N GLU A 147 8.22 -11.37 10.00
CA GLU A 147 8.55 -12.26 11.12
C GLU A 147 9.44 -11.55 12.15
N GLY A 148 10.42 -10.76 11.68
CA GLY A 148 11.25 -9.94 12.54
C GLY A 148 10.49 -8.87 13.32
N LEU A 149 9.50 -8.22 12.70
CA LEU A 149 8.63 -7.26 13.38
C LEU A 149 7.78 -7.94 14.47
N GLU A 150 7.16 -9.07 14.14
CA GLU A 150 6.35 -9.85 15.10
C GLU A 150 7.16 -10.32 16.29
N TYR A 151 8.45 -10.68 16.08
CA TYR A 151 9.37 -11.09 17.13
C TYR A 151 9.78 -9.91 18.05
N ILE A 152 10.01 -8.71 17.47
CA ILE A 152 10.40 -7.53 18.26
C ILE A 152 9.24 -7.06 19.13
N PHE A 153 8.08 -6.82 18.53
CA PHE A 153 6.88 -6.38 19.22
C PHE A 153 5.66 -6.61 18.33
N PRO A 154 4.76 -7.55 18.68
CA PRO A 154 3.58 -7.82 17.88
C PRO A 154 2.60 -6.64 17.89
N THR A 155 2.04 -6.33 16.72
CA THR A 155 1.00 -5.32 16.52
C THR A 155 -0.18 -5.93 15.75
N THR A 156 -1.34 -5.27 15.78
CA THR A 156 -2.54 -5.72 15.04
C THR A 156 -2.26 -5.82 13.55
N ILE A 157 -1.59 -4.81 13.00
CA ILE A 157 -1.13 -4.76 11.61
C ILE A 157 0.38 -4.57 11.59
N ALA A 158 1.09 -5.40 10.80
CA ALA A 158 2.47 -5.16 10.46
C ALA A 158 2.62 -5.04 8.94
N TYR A 159 3.46 -4.11 8.46
CA TYR A 159 3.78 -4.01 7.04
C TYR A 159 5.28 -4.16 6.78
N ALA A 160 5.63 -4.74 5.64
CA ALA A 160 7.00 -4.78 5.15
C ALA A 160 7.06 -4.49 3.66
N VAL A 161 8.11 -3.81 3.22
CA VAL A 161 8.32 -3.46 1.82
C VAL A 161 9.79 -3.60 1.41
N SER A 162 10.01 -4.30 0.28
CA SER A 162 11.32 -4.38 -0.37
C SER A 162 11.13 -4.25 -1.88
N GLY A 163 11.97 -3.42 -2.53
CA GLY A 163 11.80 -3.15 -3.96
C GLY A 163 12.96 -2.41 -4.60
N ILE A 164 12.90 -2.31 -5.92
CA ILE A 164 13.86 -1.63 -6.78
C ILE A 164 13.24 -0.30 -7.24
N ALA A 165 13.55 0.77 -6.53
CA ALA A 165 13.00 2.09 -6.84
C ALA A 165 13.75 2.81 -8.00
N GLY A 166 14.88 2.24 -8.45
CA GLY A 166 15.65 2.81 -9.56
C GLY A 166 16.48 4.06 -9.20
N PRO A 167 17.11 4.72 -10.21
CA PRO A 167 17.07 4.37 -11.65
C PRO A 167 17.88 3.13 -12.02
N THR A 168 18.72 2.62 -11.12
CA THR A 168 19.59 1.43 -11.27
C THR A 168 19.12 0.28 -10.38
N GLY A 169 19.75 -0.90 -10.48
CA GLY A 169 19.50 -2.07 -9.63
C GLY A 169 18.45 -3.02 -10.18
N GLY A 170 17.83 -2.72 -11.32
CA GLY A 170 16.95 -3.66 -12.02
C GLY A 170 17.74 -4.75 -12.75
N THR A 171 17.12 -5.91 -12.89
CA THR A 171 17.56 -7.03 -13.73
C THR A 171 16.44 -7.38 -14.72
N GLU A 172 16.69 -8.31 -15.66
CA GLU A 172 15.67 -8.77 -16.60
C GLU A 172 14.48 -9.41 -15.87
N ASP A 173 14.74 -10.23 -14.85
CA ASP A 173 13.70 -10.89 -14.03
C ASP A 173 13.01 -9.94 -13.03
N LYS A 174 13.70 -8.90 -12.59
CA LYS A 174 13.21 -7.92 -11.62
C LYS A 174 13.59 -6.52 -12.09
N PRO A 175 12.86 -5.95 -13.04
CA PRO A 175 13.16 -4.60 -13.55
C PRO A 175 12.93 -3.52 -12.46
N VAL A 176 13.41 -2.32 -12.72
CA VAL A 176 13.10 -1.13 -11.89
C VAL A 176 11.57 -1.02 -11.76
N GLY A 177 11.11 -0.74 -10.55
CA GLY A 177 9.69 -0.71 -10.19
C GLY A 177 9.15 -2.01 -9.61
N THR A 178 9.94 -3.12 -9.63
CA THR A 178 9.54 -4.35 -8.92
C THR A 178 9.57 -4.11 -7.42
N VAL A 179 8.41 -4.24 -6.77
CA VAL A 179 8.24 -4.03 -5.31
C VAL A 179 7.41 -5.16 -4.73
N PHE A 180 7.90 -5.77 -3.65
CA PHE A 180 7.13 -6.70 -2.83
C PHE A 180 6.64 -5.98 -1.58
N ILE A 181 5.34 -6.07 -1.34
CA ILE A 181 4.66 -5.53 -0.16
C ILE A 181 4.00 -6.67 0.59
N GLY A 182 4.22 -6.72 1.89
CA GLY A 182 3.57 -7.66 2.78
C GLY A 182 2.80 -6.93 3.88
N ILE A 183 1.61 -7.43 4.18
CA ILE A 183 0.78 -7.01 5.31
C ILE A 183 0.47 -8.23 6.17
N VAL A 184 0.62 -8.08 7.47
CA VAL A 184 0.06 -9.00 8.47
C VAL A 184 -1.12 -8.31 9.12
N HIS A 185 -2.22 -9.03 9.28
CA HIS A 185 -3.40 -8.57 10.00
C HIS A 185 -3.93 -9.72 10.87
N TYR A 186 -3.88 -9.57 12.19
CA TYR A 186 -4.18 -10.65 13.15
C TYR A 186 -3.47 -11.98 12.81
N GLY A 187 -2.16 -11.92 12.49
CA GLY A 187 -1.36 -13.09 12.14
C GLY A 187 -1.58 -13.65 10.73
N ARG A 188 -2.57 -13.16 9.98
CA ARG A 188 -2.78 -13.53 8.58
C ARG A 188 -1.89 -12.71 7.68
N ARG A 189 -1.07 -13.38 6.86
CA ARG A 189 -0.08 -12.75 5.98
C ARG A 189 -0.56 -12.68 4.54
N GLU A 190 -0.51 -11.51 3.97
CA GLU A 190 -0.75 -11.26 2.54
C GLU A 190 0.50 -10.61 1.95
N ILE A 191 1.12 -11.24 0.94
CA ILE A 191 2.31 -10.72 0.26
C ILE A 191 2.02 -10.66 -1.22
N GLN A 192 2.21 -9.48 -1.82
CA GLN A 192 1.97 -9.23 -3.24
C GLN A 192 3.17 -8.52 -3.86
N SER A 193 3.45 -8.84 -5.14
CA SER A 193 4.41 -8.13 -5.97
C SER A 193 3.68 -7.13 -6.86
N TYR A 194 4.33 -5.98 -7.06
CA TYR A 194 3.88 -4.91 -7.93
C TYR A 194 4.97 -4.56 -8.92
N GLN A 195 4.56 -4.07 -10.08
CA GLN A 195 5.43 -3.48 -11.08
C GLN A 195 5.01 -2.02 -11.29
N PHE A 196 5.62 -1.12 -10.51
CA PHE A 196 5.36 0.31 -10.63
C PHE A 196 6.17 0.93 -11.77
N GLU A 197 5.55 1.86 -12.48
CA GLU A 197 6.21 2.67 -13.52
C GLU A 197 6.55 4.06 -12.97
N GLY A 198 7.60 4.67 -13.52
CA GLY A 198 7.96 6.06 -13.20
C GLY A 198 9.33 6.22 -12.59
N SER A 199 9.60 7.43 -12.10
CA SER A 199 10.84 7.80 -11.42
C SER A 199 10.95 7.13 -10.04
N ARG A 200 12.17 7.14 -9.48
CA ARG A 200 12.42 6.67 -8.11
C ARG A 200 11.48 7.30 -7.07
N TRP A 201 11.16 8.57 -7.22
CA TRP A 201 10.25 9.28 -6.32
C TRP A 201 8.83 8.73 -6.44
N GLU A 202 8.34 8.52 -7.67
CA GLU A 202 7.01 7.97 -7.94
C GLU A 202 6.87 6.54 -7.44
N ILE A 203 7.84 5.66 -7.73
CA ILE A 203 7.83 4.26 -7.27
C ILE A 203 7.76 4.18 -5.75
N ARG A 204 8.55 4.98 -5.02
CA ARG A 204 8.48 5.05 -3.55
C ARG A 204 7.11 5.54 -3.07
N ARG A 205 6.51 6.49 -3.76
CA ARG A 205 5.20 7.03 -3.42
C ARG A 205 4.08 6.03 -3.71
N TYR A 206 4.08 5.37 -4.87
CA TYR A 206 3.15 4.29 -5.17
C TYR A 206 3.23 3.15 -4.16
N SER A 207 4.44 2.73 -3.79
CA SER A 207 4.63 1.72 -2.74
C SER A 207 3.99 2.14 -1.42
N THR A 208 4.18 3.39 -1.03
CA THR A 208 3.62 3.95 0.21
C THR A 208 2.09 3.98 0.17
N TRP A 209 1.50 4.50 -0.91
CA TRP A 209 0.04 4.56 -1.06
C TRP A 209 -0.60 3.18 -1.11
N THR A 210 0.05 2.23 -1.76
CA THR A 210 -0.40 0.82 -1.77
C THR A 210 -0.46 0.24 -0.36
N ILE A 211 0.58 0.48 0.45
CA ILE A 211 0.61 0.01 1.86
C ILE A 211 -0.52 0.66 2.66
N LEU A 212 -0.68 1.98 2.56
CA LEU A 212 -1.72 2.72 3.29
C LEU A 212 -3.13 2.27 2.90
N LEU A 213 -3.39 2.09 1.59
CA LEU A 213 -4.70 1.61 1.10
C LEU A 213 -4.99 0.19 1.60
N LYS A 214 -4.01 -0.73 1.50
CA LYS A 214 -4.16 -2.09 2.00
C LYS A 214 -4.43 -2.14 3.50
N MET A 215 -3.69 -1.37 4.29
CA MET A 215 -3.94 -1.28 5.73
C MET A 215 -5.31 -0.67 6.03
N LEU A 216 -5.72 0.39 5.31
CA LEU A 216 -7.05 1.00 5.45
C LEU A 216 -8.16 -0.02 5.18
N ASN A 217 -8.02 -0.83 4.11
CA ASN A 217 -9.00 -1.86 3.80
C ASN A 217 -9.09 -2.90 4.93
N LYS A 218 -7.94 -3.32 5.51
CA LYS A 218 -7.95 -4.23 6.68
C LYS A 218 -8.60 -3.62 7.90
N ILE A 219 -8.37 -2.34 8.18
CA ILE A 219 -9.04 -1.64 9.28
C ILE A 219 -10.56 -1.55 9.07
N LYS A 220 -10.99 -1.34 7.82
CA LYS A 220 -12.42 -1.28 7.47
C LYS A 220 -13.12 -2.65 7.58
N GLU A 221 -12.39 -3.77 7.39
CA GLU A 221 -12.94 -5.12 7.61
C GLU A 221 -13.32 -5.37 9.09
N ASP A 222 -12.71 -4.62 10.03
CA ASP A 222 -12.93 -4.76 11.47
C ASP A 222 -14.03 -3.81 12.02
N LEU A 223 -14.57 -2.90 11.20
CA LEU A 223 -15.59 -1.91 11.57
C LEU A 223 -17.00 -2.34 11.13
#